data_7afc870cdd0bf6e729144766aa5da037
#
_entry.id   7afc870cdd0bf6e729144766aa5da037
#
_cell.length_a   1.000
_cell.length_b   1.000
_cell.length_c   1.000
_cell.angle_alpha   90.00
_cell.angle_beta   90.00
_cell.angle_gamma   90.00
#
_symmetry.space_group_name_H-M   'P 1'
#
loop_
_entity.id
_entity.type
_entity.pdbx_description
1 polymer ?
#
loop_
_entity_poly.entity_id
_entity_poly.type
_entity_poly.pdbx_seq_one_letter_code
_entity_poly.pdbx_strand_id
1 'polypeptide(L)'
;MPDTLTPAQRHANMAAIHSASTKTELLLRKALWRLGFRYRVNDKHLPGKPDIVLPKFRTVIFVHGCFWHGHKDCKNYTVPKTNTDFWTAKIARNRQRDQDTWRQLEAKGWYVIIVWECQLKKAVLGETIRCVEERIHLNRQQYLKASEERKASELAYQHNRKAQKEKEAALMAELKGMLHK
;
A
#
# COMPACT_ATOMS: atom_id res chain seq x y z
N MET A 1 -0.56 -34.78 -6.60
CA MET A 1 -1.71 -35.61 -6.21
C MET A 1 -2.83 -35.38 -7.21
N PRO A 2 -3.56 -36.43 -7.64
CA PRO A 2 -4.75 -36.23 -8.47
C PRO A 2 -5.81 -35.43 -7.65
N ASP A 3 -6.57 -34.59 -8.36
CA ASP A 3 -7.67 -33.83 -7.77
C ASP A 3 -8.81 -34.79 -7.41
N THR A 4 -9.04 -35.01 -6.13
CA THR A 4 -10.02 -35.96 -5.61
C THR A 4 -11.41 -35.32 -5.38
N LEU A 5 -11.56 -34.01 -5.62
CA LEU A 5 -12.80 -33.30 -5.37
C LEU A 5 -13.76 -33.34 -6.56
N THR A 6 -15.03 -33.59 -6.32
CA THR A 6 -16.07 -33.45 -7.34
C THR A 6 -16.27 -31.98 -7.73
N PRO A 7 -16.86 -31.68 -8.91
CA PRO A 7 -17.18 -30.30 -9.29
C PRO A 7 -18.04 -29.56 -8.26
N ALA A 8 -19.01 -30.23 -7.66
CA ALA A 8 -19.88 -29.67 -6.61
C ALA A 8 -19.11 -29.34 -5.33
N GLN A 9 -18.22 -30.22 -4.88
CA GLN A 9 -17.37 -29.98 -3.72
C GLN A 9 -16.39 -28.80 -3.97
N ARG A 10 -15.83 -28.70 -5.17
CA ARG A 10 -15.01 -27.54 -5.56
C ARG A 10 -15.79 -26.25 -5.50
N HIS A 11 -17.00 -26.24 -6.07
CA HIS A 11 -17.86 -25.07 -6.04
C HIS A 11 -18.20 -24.65 -4.61
N ALA A 12 -18.57 -25.60 -3.75
CA ALA A 12 -18.85 -25.34 -2.34
C ALA A 12 -17.63 -24.79 -1.59
N ASN A 13 -16.45 -25.38 -1.79
CA ASN A 13 -15.21 -24.89 -1.19
C ASN A 13 -14.86 -23.46 -1.64
N MET A 14 -15.06 -23.16 -2.94
CA MET A 14 -14.82 -21.82 -3.48
C MET A 14 -15.81 -20.79 -2.94
N ALA A 15 -17.08 -21.15 -2.78
CA ALA A 15 -18.12 -20.31 -2.20
C ALA A 15 -17.87 -20.02 -0.70
N ALA A 16 -17.25 -20.97 0.00
CA ALA A 16 -16.91 -20.82 1.42
C ALA A 16 -15.68 -19.94 1.68
N ILE A 17 -14.95 -19.53 0.65
CA ILE A 17 -13.79 -18.64 0.81
C ILE A 17 -14.27 -17.21 1.07
N HIS A 18 -14.17 -16.77 2.31
CA HIS A 18 -14.44 -15.38 2.68
C HIS A 18 -13.35 -14.46 2.14
N SER A 19 -13.76 -13.37 1.49
CA SER A 19 -12.85 -12.37 0.90
C SER A 19 -12.32 -11.35 1.89
N ALA A 20 -12.70 -11.43 3.17
CA ALA A 20 -12.28 -10.50 4.21
C ALA A 20 -12.25 -11.18 5.57
N SER A 21 -11.41 -10.65 6.46
CA SER A 21 -11.22 -11.16 7.83
C SER A 21 -10.79 -12.62 7.90
N THR A 22 -9.92 -13.02 6.98
CA THR A 22 -9.31 -14.34 6.98
C THR A 22 -8.50 -14.60 8.27
N LYS A 23 -8.25 -15.86 8.59
CA LYS A 23 -7.43 -16.23 9.77
C LYS A 23 -6.05 -15.56 9.76
N THR A 24 -5.44 -15.43 8.59
CA THR A 24 -4.13 -14.79 8.39
C THR A 24 -4.18 -13.28 8.61
N GLU A 25 -5.20 -12.59 8.10
CA GLU A 25 -5.42 -11.17 8.38
C GLU A 25 -5.62 -10.92 9.88
N LEU A 26 -6.47 -11.72 10.55
CA LEU A 26 -6.72 -11.59 11.99
C LEU A 26 -5.47 -11.84 12.81
N LEU A 27 -4.60 -12.77 12.39
CA LEU A 27 -3.33 -13.05 13.05
C LEU A 27 -2.40 -11.83 13.00
N LEU A 28 -2.22 -11.25 11.81
CA LEU A 28 -1.40 -10.05 11.63
C LEU A 28 -1.97 -8.85 12.39
N ARG A 29 -3.29 -8.62 12.31
CA ARG A 29 -4.00 -7.56 13.04
C ARG A 29 -3.77 -7.66 14.56
N LYS A 30 -3.93 -8.86 15.15
CA LYS A 30 -3.69 -9.08 16.57
C LYS A 30 -2.24 -8.83 16.96
N ALA A 31 -1.28 -9.24 16.14
CA ALA A 31 0.14 -9.02 16.40
C ALA A 31 0.48 -7.52 16.40
N LEU A 32 0.06 -6.78 15.38
CA LEU A 32 0.27 -5.33 15.31
C LEU A 32 -0.42 -4.57 16.45
N TRP A 33 -1.61 -5.01 16.85
CA TRP A 33 -2.29 -4.41 17.99
C TRP A 33 -1.51 -4.58 19.29
N ARG A 34 -0.93 -5.77 19.54
CA ARG A 34 -0.07 -6.05 20.70
C ARG A 34 1.21 -5.21 20.73
N LEU A 35 1.75 -4.87 19.55
CA LEU A 35 2.88 -3.96 19.39
C LEU A 35 2.50 -2.47 19.54
N GLY A 36 1.23 -2.17 19.87
CA GLY A 36 0.76 -0.81 20.11
C GLY A 36 0.28 -0.07 18.89
N PHE A 37 0.28 -0.69 17.69
CA PHE A 37 -0.25 -0.04 16.49
C PHE A 37 -1.77 0.10 16.57
N ARG A 38 -2.27 1.25 16.10
CA ARG A 38 -3.70 1.53 15.93
C ARG A 38 -3.96 1.73 14.44
N TYR A 39 -4.93 1.01 13.90
CA TYR A 39 -5.20 0.91 12.47
C TYR A 39 -6.71 0.88 12.18
N ARG A 40 -7.06 1.17 10.94
CA ARG A 40 -8.36 0.90 10.36
C ARG A 40 -8.28 -0.39 9.53
N VAL A 41 -9.42 -1.03 9.30
CA VAL A 41 -9.51 -2.27 8.51
C VAL A 41 -10.42 -2.06 7.31
N ASN A 42 -10.06 -2.67 6.17
CA ASN A 42 -10.90 -2.74 4.96
C ASN A 42 -11.45 -1.36 4.54
N ASP A 43 -10.61 -0.32 4.55
CA ASP A 43 -11.03 1.05 4.25
C ASP A 43 -11.48 1.17 2.79
N LYS A 44 -12.77 1.39 2.59
CA LYS A 44 -13.40 1.48 1.26
C LYS A 44 -13.01 2.74 0.48
N HIS A 45 -12.48 3.75 1.15
CA HIS A 45 -12.07 5.02 0.53
C HIS A 45 -10.68 4.94 -0.11
N LEU A 46 -9.95 3.86 0.16
CA LEU A 46 -8.64 3.62 -0.43
C LEU A 46 -8.71 2.58 -1.57
N PRO A 47 -7.92 2.75 -2.63
CA PRO A 47 -7.81 1.77 -3.71
C PRO A 47 -7.52 0.37 -3.16
N GLY A 48 -8.22 -0.64 -3.69
CA GLY A 48 -8.03 -2.04 -3.32
C GLY A 48 -8.52 -2.43 -1.93
N LYS A 49 -9.09 -1.52 -1.13
CA LYS A 49 -9.56 -1.79 0.25
C LYS A 49 -8.52 -2.50 1.11
N PRO A 50 -7.40 -1.84 1.46
CA PRO A 50 -6.33 -2.46 2.20
C PRO A 50 -6.81 -3.14 3.49
N ASP A 51 -6.25 -4.30 3.82
CA ASP A 51 -6.63 -5.09 4.99
C ASP A 51 -6.33 -4.39 6.31
N ILE A 52 -5.25 -3.57 6.31
CA ILE A 52 -4.83 -2.76 7.44
C ILE A 52 -4.38 -1.39 6.92
N VAL A 53 -4.87 -0.32 7.54
CA VAL A 53 -4.50 1.06 7.23
C VAL A 53 -3.96 1.73 8.49
N LEU A 54 -2.74 2.23 8.42
CA LEU A 54 -2.02 2.91 9.51
C LEU A 54 -1.84 4.40 9.15
N PRO A 55 -2.83 5.27 9.37
CA PRO A 55 -2.79 6.67 8.92
C PRO A 55 -1.60 7.43 9.52
N LYS A 56 -1.31 7.21 10.81
CA LYS A 56 -0.17 7.83 11.51
C LYS A 56 1.18 7.52 10.86
N PHE A 57 1.29 6.38 10.21
CA PHE A 57 2.52 5.88 9.57
C PHE A 57 2.48 6.02 8.05
N ARG A 58 1.39 6.56 7.51
CA ARG A 58 1.14 6.68 6.06
C ARG A 58 1.31 5.33 5.33
N THR A 59 0.98 4.24 5.98
CA THR A 59 1.23 2.87 5.52
C THR A 59 -0.07 2.09 5.41
N VAL A 60 -0.18 1.31 4.35
CA VAL A 60 -1.23 0.32 4.14
C VAL A 60 -0.62 -1.07 4.00
N ILE A 61 -1.33 -2.10 4.45
CA ILE A 61 -0.86 -3.48 4.38
C ILE A 61 -1.94 -4.32 3.70
N PHE A 62 -1.53 -5.13 2.74
CA PHE A 62 -2.33 -6.20 2.13
C PHE A 62 -1.81 -7.56 2.58
N VAL A 63 -2.71 -8.46 2.92
CA VAL A 63 -2.40 -9.86 3.23
C VAL A 63 -2.81 -10.72 2.04
N HIS A 64 -1.83 -11.13 1.25
CA HIS A 64 -2.07 -11.85 0.01
C HIS A 64 -2.03 -13.37 0.19
N GLY A 65 -3.08 -14.05 -0.22
CA GLY A 65 -3.10 -15.50 -0.40
C GLY A 65 -2.15 -15.91 -1.53
N CYS A 66 -1.25 -16.86 -1.26
CA CYS A 66 -0.19 -17.23 -2.20
C CYS A 66 -0.73 -17.70 -3.57
N PHE A 67 -1.80 -18.47 -3.57
CA PHE A 67 -2.44 -18.94 -4.80
C PHE A 67 -3.10 -17.81 -5.60
N TRP A 68 -3.92 -16.99 -4.93
CA TRP A 68 -4.76 -15.99 -5.59
C TRP A 68 -4.00 -14.84 -6.23
N HIS A 69 -2.83 -14.51 -5.66
CA HIS A 69 -1.98 -13.43 -6.12
C HIS A 69 -0.69 -13.92 -6.80
N GLY A 70 -0.57 -15.26 -7.01
CA GLY A 70 0.52 -15.87 -7.76
C GLY A 70 1.89 -15.64 -7.14
N HIS A 71 2.05 -15.95 -5.85
CA HIS A 71 3.32 -15.78 -5.15
C HIS A 71 4.43 -16.59 -5.78
N LYS A 72 5.41 -15.94 -6.42
CA LYS A 72 6.52 -16.59 -7.10
C LYS A 72 7.35 -17.42 -6.12
N ASP A 73 7.88 -18.54 -6.61
CA ASP A 73 8.80 -19.43 -5.89
C ASP A 73 8.27 -19.94 -4.54
N CYS A 74 6.94 -19.97 -4.40
CA CYS A 74 6.26 -20.39 -3.19
C CYS A 74 5.62 -21.76 -3.32
N LYS A 75 5.90 -22.66 -2.35
CA LYS A 75 5.31 -24.01 -2.30
C LYS A 75 3.77 -24.01 -2.21
N ASN A 76 3.16 -22.91 -1.78
CA ASN A 76 1.69 -22.74 -1.69
C ASN A 76 1.08 -22.22 -3.00
N TYR A 77 1.89 -21.94 -4.01
CA TYR A 77 1.43 -21.53 -5.33
C TYR A 77 1.74 -22.62 -6.36
N THR A 78 0.69 -23.26 -6.85
CA THR A 78 0.77 -24.20 -7.96
C THR A 78 -0.44 -24.01 -8.84
N VAL A 79 -0.22 -23.77 -10.12
CA VAL A 79 -1.31 -23.67 -11.10
C VAL A 79 -1.99 -25.03 -11.23
N PRO A 80 -3.32 -25.13 -11.08
CA PRO A 80 -4.04 -26.39 -11.24
C PRO A 80 -3.85 -26.98 -12.64
N LYS A 81 -3.73 -28.29 -12.71
CA LYS A 81 -3.60 -29.01 -13.99
C LYS A 81 -4.91 -29.02 -14.79
N THR A 82 -6.04 -28.82 -14.13
CA THR A 82 -7.37 -28.69 -14.76
C THR A 82 -7.70 -27.22 -14.97
N ASN A 83 -8.22 -26.85 -16.14
CA ASN A 83 -8.53 -25.48 -16.52
C ASN A 83 -7.32 -24.51 -16.36
N THR A 84 -6.15 -24.96 -16.74
CA THR A 84 -4.88 -24.23 -16.58
C THR A 84 -4.95 -22.81 -17.17
N ASP A 85 -5.49 -22.67 -18.38
CA ASP A 85 -5.61 -21.37 -19.07
C ASP A 85 -6.49 -20.40 -18.30
N PHE A 86 -7.63 -20.87 -17.77
CA PHE A 86 -8.51 -20.08 -16.93
C PHE A 86 -7.77 -19.56 -15.68
N TRP A 87 -7.06 -20.45 -14.98
CA TRP A 87 -6.36 -20.07 -13.75
C TRP A 87 -5.19 -19.14 -14.03
N THR A 88 -4.43 -19.39 -15.08
CA THR A 88 -3.32 -18.53 -15.51
C THR A 88 -3.82 -17.12 -15.83
N ALA A 89 -4.88 -17.01 -16.64
CA ALA A 89 -5.49 -15.73 -16.97
C ALA A 89 -6.10 -15.03 -15.74
N LYS A 90 -6.72 -15.79 -14.83
CA LYS A 90 -7.31 -15.24 -13.60
C LYS A 90 -6.24 -14.64 -12.68
N ILE A 91 -5.16 -15.38 -12.45
CA ILE A 91 -4.05 -14.95 -11.60
C ILE A 91 -3.32 -13.76 -12.24
N ALA A 92 -3.10 -13.78 -13.55
CA ALA A 92 -2.50 -12.65 -14.27
C ALA A 92 -3.32 -11.36 -14.09
N ARG A 93 -4.66 -11.44 -14.23
CA ARG A 93 -5.55 -10.29 -13.98
C ARG A 93 -5.51 -9.81 -12.54
N ASN A 94 -5.46 -10.73 -11.56
CA ASN A 94 -5.32 -10.34 -10.16
C ASN A 94 -4.01 -9.58 -9.92
N ARG A 95 -2.89 -10.08 -10.44
CA ARG A 95 -1.57 -9.42 -10.31
C ARG A 95 -1.55 -8.04 -10.95
N GLN A 96 -2.15 -7.89 -12.14
CA GLN A 96 -2.24 -6.59 -12.81
C GLN A 96 -3.05 -5.61 -11.95
N ARG A 97 -4.23 -6.02 -11.48
CA ARG A 97 -5.06 -5.20 -10.58
C ARG A 97 -4.32 -4.81 -9.30
N ASP A 98 -3.56 -5.72 -8.70
CA ASP A 98 -2.78 -5.44 -7.51
C ASP A 98 -1.71 -4.37 -7.78
N GLN A 99 -0.97 -4.48 -8.88
CA GLN A 99 0.03 -3.49 -9.28
C GLN A 99 -0.59 -2.10 -9.52
N ASP A 100 -1.74 -2.05 -10.22
CA ASP A 100 -2.44 -0.79 -10.47
C ASP A 100 -2.94 -0.16 -9.16
N THR A 101 -3.42 -0.99 -8.23
CA THR A 101 -3.82 -0.58 -6.89
C THR A 101 -2.65 0.03 -6.11
N TRP A 102 -1.49 -0.62 -6.13
CA TRP A 102 -0.30 -0.12 -5.43
C TRP A 102 0.17 1.22 -5.99
N ARG A 103 0.26 1.34 -7.33
CA ARG A 103 0.60 2.61 -7.99
C ARG A 103 -0.34 3.75 -7.60
N GLN A 104 -1.65 3.47 -7.54
CA GLN A 104 -2.64 4.46 -7.11
C GLN A 104 -2.47 4.89 -5.64
N LEU A 105 -2.12 3.95 -4.77
CA LEU A 105 -1.85 4.24 -3.35
C LEU A 105 -0.56 5.05 -3.18
N GLU A 106 0.51 4.66 -3.88
CA GLU A 106 1.79 5.35 -3.87
C GLU A 106 1.67 6.79 -4.42
N ALA A 107 0.92 6.97 -5.51
CA ALA A 107 0.62 8.31 -6.05
C ALA A 107 -0.15 9.20 -5.06
N LYS A 108 -0.92 8.59 -4.15
CA LYS A 108 -1.59 9.30 -3.03
C LYS A 108 -0.68 9.45 -1.79
N GLY A 109 0.59 9.08 -1.89
CA GLY A 109 1.58 9.18 -0.82
C GLY A 109 1.42 8.13 0.28
N TRP A 110 0.86 6.97 -0.03
CA TRP A 110 0.83 5.81 0.86
C TRP A 110 2.00 4.88 0.58
N TYR A 111 2.58 4.34 1.64
CA TYR A 111 3.54 3.24 1.55
C TYR A 111 2.79 1.92 1.61
N VAL A 112 3.07 1.02 0.67
CA VAL A 112 2.40 -0.28 0.55
C VAL A 112 3.30 -1.38 1.10
N ILE A 113 2.76 -2.22 1.98
CA ILE A 113 3.40 -3.44 2.47
C ILE A 113 2.55 -4.63 2.04
N ILE A 114 3.19 -5.62 1.42
CA ILE A 114 2.55 -6.89 1.08
C ILE A 114 3.06 -7.95 2.03
N VAL A 115 2.14 -8.64 2.69
CA VAL A 115 2.45 -9.79 3.55
C VAL A 115 1.79 -11.02 2.95
N TRP A 116 2.60 -12.04 2.66
CA TRP A 116 2.09 -13.27 2.08
C TRP A 116 1.59 -14.25 3.15
N GLU A 117 0.55 -14.99 2.84
CA GLU A 117 -0.01 -16.04 3.71
C GLU A 117 1.05 -17.01 4.23
N CYS A 118 2.02 -17.41 3.39
CA CYS A 118 3.09 -18.32 3.79
C CYS A 118 4.02 -17.73 4.87
N GLN A 119 4.17 -16.40 4.90
CA GLN A 119 4.96 -15.68 5.89
C GLN A 119 4.27 -15.60 7.26
N LEU A 120 2.98 -15.87 7.32
CA LEU A 120 2.18 -15.87 8.56
C LEU A 120 2.05 -17.27 9.19
N LYS A 121 2.80 -18.26 8.69
CA LYS A 121 2.91 -19.59 9.31
C LYS A 121 3.71 -19.52 10.59
N LYS A 122 3.35 -20.38 11.57
CA LYS A 122 3.93 -20.40 12.92
C LYS A 122 5.48 -20.35 12.96
N ALA A 123 6.14 -21.06 12.04
CA ALA A 123 7.60 -21.16 12.00
C ALA A 123 8.32 -19.83 11.68
N VAL A 124 7.68 -18.93 10.91
CA VAL A 124 8.30 -17.68 10.44
C VAL A 124 7.54 -16.42 10.90
N LEU A 125 6.46 -16.61 11.63
CA LEU A 125 5.57 -15.52 12.08
C LEU A 125 6.32 -14.42 12.83
N GLY A 126 7.16 -14.80 13.80
CA GLY A 126 7.89 -13.84 14.65
C GLY A 126 8.80 -12.93 13.83
N GLU A 127 9.53 -13.51 12.88
CA GLU A 127 10.40 -12.77 11.97
C GLU A 127 9.59 -11.85 11.05
N THR A 128 8.50 -12.35 10.48
CA THR A 128 7.60 -11.56 9.63
C THR A 128 7.05 -10.35 10.36
N ILE A 129 6.59 -10.52 11.60
CA ILE A 129 6.03 -9.42 12.39
C ILE A 129 7.11 -8.36 12.66
N ARG A 130 8.33 -8.75 13.00
CA ARG A 130 9.46 -7.84 13.20
C ARG A 130 9.77 -7.05 11.93
N CYS A 131 9.90 -7.72 10.78
CA CYS A 131 10.14 -7.05 9.50
C CYS A 131 9.03 -6.06 9.14
N VAL A 132 7.76 -6.42 9.40
CA VAL A 132 6.62 -5.52 9.15
C VAL A 132 6.68 -4.30 10.08
N GLU A 133 6.98 -4.49 11.36
CA GLU A 133 7.14 -3.41 12.34
C GLU A 133 8.24 -2.43 11.92
N GLU A 134 9.43 -2.92 11.60
CA GLU A 134 10.56 -2.14 11.12
C GLU A 134 10.20 -1.32 9.87
N ARG A 135 9.51 -1.96 8.92
CA ARG A 135 9.07 -1.29 7.69
C ARG A 135 8.05 -0.19 7.96
N ILE A 136 7.10 -0.40 8.88
CA ILE A 136 6.14 0.62 9.30
C ILE A 136 6.87 1.85 9.86
N HIS A 137 7.85 1.65 10.74
CA HIS A 137 8.63 2.74 11.31
C HIS A 137 9.47 3.47 10.28
N LEU A 138 10.13 2.73 9.36
CA LEU A 138 10.90 3.31 8.26
C LEU A 138 10.02 4.17 7.35
N ASN A 139 8.85 3.67 6.97
CA ASN A 139 7.89 4.41 6.14
C ASN A 139 7.49 5.74 6.81
N ARG A 140 7.29 5.73 8.13
CA ARG A 140 6.99 6.96 8.88
C ARG A 140 8.15 7.97 8.82
N GLN A 141 9.37 7.51 9.02
CA GLN A 141 10.55 8.39 8.95
C GLN A 141 10.68 9.02 7.56
N GLN A 142 10.54 8.22 6.50
CA GLN A 142 10.56 8.71 5.11
C GLN A 142 9.46 9.73 4.84
N TYR A 143 8.24 9.46 5.32
CA TYR A 143 7.12 10.39 5.18
C TYR A 143 7.38 11.74 5.88
N LEU A 144 7.90 11.71 7.11
CA LEU A 144 8.19 12.93 7.87
C LEU A 144 9.27 13.76 7.16
N LYS A 145 10.38 13.13 6.75
CA LYS A 145 11.46 13.79 6.00
C LYS A 145 10.93 14.44 4.71
N ALA A 146 10.20 13.70 3.89
CA ALA A 146 9.60 14.24 2.66
C ALA A 146 8.56 15.35 2.92
N SER A 147 7.89 15.34 4.07
CA SER A 147 6.95 16.40 4.47
C SER A 147 7.70 17.68 4.88
N GLU A 148 8.82 17.57 5.58
CA GLU A 148 9.67 18.68 5.97
C GLU A 148 10.32 19.33 4.73
N GLU A 149 10.85 18.55 3.81
CA GLU A 149 11.43 19.03 2.54
C GLU A 149 10.39 19.80 1.71
N ARG A 150 9.16 19.29 1.61
CA ARG A 150 8.07 20.01 0.91
C ARG A 150 7.72 21.34 1.57
N LYS A 151 7.65 21.40 2.91
CA LYS A 151 7.38 22.65 3.64
C LYS A 151 8.50 23.67 3.44
N ALA A 152 9.76 23.22 3.48
CA ALA A 152 10.89 24.07 3.23
C ALA A 152 10.90 24.66 1.80
N SER A 153 10.60 23.82 0.80
CA SER A 153 10.49 24.24 -0.60
C SER A 153 9.37 25.26 -0.81
N GLU A 154 8.19 25.03 -0.21
CA GLU A 154 7.05 25.95 -0.28
C GLU A 154 7.36 27.30 0.35
N LEU A 155 8.01 27.31 1.52
CA LEU A 155 8.47 28.53 2.18
C LEU A 155 9.47 29.32 1.32
N ALA A 156 10.44 28.63 0.72
CA ALA A 156 11.40 29.25 -0.16
C ALA A 156 10.74 29.85 -1.41
N TYR A 157 9.78 29.14 -2.00
CA TYR A 157 8.98 29.64 -3.13
C TYR A 157 8.20 30.90 -2.76
N GLN A 158 7.53 30.92 -1.61
CA GLN A 158 6.77 32.08 -1.13
C GLN A 158 7.68 33.28 -0.87
N HIS A 159 8.85 33.05 -0.27
CA HIS A 159 9.85 34.10 -0.04
C HIS A 159 10.33 34.72 -1.36
N ASN A 160 10.73 33.88 -2.34
CA ASN A 160 11.19 34.34 -3.63
C ASN A 160 10.09 35.12 -4.39
N ARG A 161 8.84 34.65 -4.32
CA ARG A 161 7.70 35.33 -4.95
C ARG A 161 7.45 36.72 -4.33
N LYS A 162 7.60 36.82 -3.00
CA LYS A 162 7.46 38.11 -2.30
C LYS A 162 8.57 39.09 -2.72
N ALA A 163 9.82 38.62 -2.71
CA ALA A 163 10.98 39.44 -3.14
C ALA A 163 10.86 39.90 -4.59
N GLN A 164 10.34 39.06 -5.48
CA GLN A 164 10.11 39.41 -6.88
C GLN A 164 9.06 40.54 -6.99
N LYS A 165 7.93 40.43 -6.28
CA LYS A 165 6.90 41.47 -6.26
C LYS A 165 7.38 42.81 -5.72
N GLU A 166 8.24 42.79 -4.69
CA GLU A 166 8.84 43.98 -4.12
C GLU A 166 9.77 44.68 -5.13
N LYS A 167 10.59 43.91 -5.87
CA LYS A 167 11.43 44.41 -6.96
C LYS A 167 10.61 45.02 -8.10
N GLU A 168 9.55 44.35 -8.54
CA GLU A 168 8.64 44.86 -9.57
C GLU A 168 7.95 46.18 -9.14
N ALA A 169 7.49 46.23 -7.89
CA ALA A 169 6.88 47.44 -7.33
C ALA A 169 7.86 48.62 -7.25
N ALA A 170 9.11 48.36 -6.82
CA ALA A 170 10.16 49.37 -6.78
C ALA A 170 10.48 49.91 -8.19
N LEU A 171 10.65 49.01 -9.16
CA LEU A 171 10.89 49.40 -10.57
C LEU A 171 9.74 50.23 -11.14
N MET A 172 8.50 49.86 -10.87
CA MET A 172 7.32 50.63 -11.31
C MET A 172 7.23 52.00 -10.66
N ALA A 173 7.64 52.15 -9.39
CA ALA A 173 7.70 53.42 -8.70
C ALA A 173 8.78 54.34 -9.30
N GLU A 174 9.94 53.79 -9.63
CA GLU A 174 11.03 54.51 -10.28
C GLU A 174 10.64 55.02 -11.69
N LEU A 175 10.02 54.15 -12.51
CA LEU A 175 9.53 54.53 -13.84
C LEU A 175 8.47 55.64 -13.77
N LYS A 176 7.56 55.60 -12.81
CA LYS A 176 6.55 56.69 -12.60
C LYS A 176 7.21 58.01 -12.21
N GLY A 177 8.24 57.96 -11.37
CA GLY A 177 9.01 59.17 -10.99
C GLY A 177 9.78 59.83 -12.15
N MET A 178 10.17 59.03 -13.16
CA MET A 178 10.84 59.51 -14.36
C MET A 178 9.88 60.17 -15.38
N LEU A 179 8.61 59.76 -15.40
CA LEU A 179 7.59 60.29 -16.30
C LEU A 179 6.97 61.61 -15.85
N HIS A 180 7.24 62.04 -14.59
CA HIS A 180 6.71 63.27 -14.01
C HIS A 180 7.77 64.38 -13.87
N LYS A 181 8.93 64.18 -14.46
CA LYS A 181 9.97 65.18 -14.65
C LYS A 181 10.02 65.65 -16.10
#